data_f255749dc19a80cfa90e9f5919e7c8f4
#
_entry.id   f255749dc19a80cfa90e9f5919e7c8f4
#
_cell.length_a   1.000
_cell.length_b   1.000
_cell.length_c   1.000
_cell.angle_alpha   90.00
_cell.angle_beta   90.00
_cell.angle_gamma   90.00
#
_symmetry.space_group_name_H-M   'P 1'
#
loop_
_entity.id
_entity.type
_entity.pdbx_description
1 polymer ?
#
loop_
_entity_poly.entity_id
_entity_poly.type
_entity_poly.pdbx_seq_one_letter_code
_entity_poly.pdbx_strand_id
1 'polypeptide(L)'
;MEDKDLLNLSYPCIFHTGNDFVIGLESNGSRIVFWQQGKKKTSTHEAFKSDWTGNVLVVEDLEKAGEPDFKKHRWEDLQFVARCFCLPTLLVFATGMGCVNNWGELSFLHWFCMSLDLVGLCLCFMLMQKQLLGESKYGDKVCSFFHHADCNSILEGAYAKIFGVSWSEIGFGYFMANILLLSLYPSGIDVLRVVNGLAMCYGVWSIYYQWRVAKNWCVLCVSVQAVVWCTGIMAACHIRGISLSVEACLWSAMVLVACVMLVHQYAFSYQSDKERIRMVQQYKGLKANSVVAKALIESSTYYKVSEEDSSVFFGNKEAHLHITVLSNPHCNPCARLHKRVEDMLKWYGDDLCVQYIFTAFSEKAEDSCRYLISCYDKDNPEATLKIYGEWYAGGKNRYESIVKEHADSIHTDEVEQEVQKHFRWCKGHGFTATPTVLVNGYLLPREYDIEDLVMLTNCQIEYPRKNIVHDISGRSTTPLGAESLSAEESV
;
A
#
# COMPACT_ATOMS: atom_id res chain seq x y z
N MET A 1 23.64 23.12 -10.16
CA MET A 1 24.65 22.07 -9.90
C MET A 1 25.61 22.01 -11.08
N GLU A 2 26.90 22.14 -10.84
CA GLU A 2 27.96 22.11 -11.89
C GLU A 2 28.32 20.66 -12.25
N ASP A 3 29.04 20.43 -13.36
CA ASP A 3 29.45 19.08 -13.80
C ASP A 3 30.30 18.34 -12.77
N LYS A 4 30.98 19.07 -11.91
CA LYS A 4 31.76 18.54 -10.79
C LYS A 4 30.89 17.85 -9.73
N ASP A 5 29.60 18.19 -9.63
CA ASP A 5 28.71 17.64 -8.61
C ASP A 5 28.31 16.20 -8.90
N LEU A 6 28.11 15.85 -10.20
CA LEU A 6 27.82 14.45 -10.59
C LEU A 6 28.99 13.49 -10.36
N LEU A 7 30.21 13.99 -10.37
CA LEU A 7 31.41 13.20 -10.13
C LEU A 7 31.68 12.96 -8.65
N ASN A 8 31.17 13.84 -7.79
CA ASN A 8 31.40 13.80 -6.34
C ASN A 8 30.30 13.05 -5.58
N LEU A 9 29.27 12.56 -6.29
CA LEU A 9 28.20 11.79 -5.64
C LEU A 9 28.67 10.36 -5.30
N SER A 10 28.21 9.86 -4.16
CA SER A 10 28.36 8.45 -3.80
C SER A 10 27.38 7.60 -4.63
N TYR A 11 27.92 6.64 -5.36
CA TYR A 11 27.12 5.68 -6.14
C TYR A 11 27.02 4.34 -5.40
N PRO A 12 25.87 3.63 -5.49
CA PRO A 12 24.69 3.95 -6.29
C PRO A 12 23.81 5.04 -5.67
N CYS A 13 23.17 5.85 -6.52
CA CYS A 13 22.22 6.87 -6.10
C CYS A 13 20.98 6.90 -7.02
N ILE A 14 19.89 7.52 -6.59
CA ILE A 14 18.64 7.59 -7.36
C ILE A 14 18.44 9.03 -7.83
N PHE A 15 18.36 9.21 -9.14
CA PHE A 15 18.07 10.50 -9.76
C PHE A 15 16.59 10.59 -10.16
N HIS A 16 15.99 11.76 -9.97
CA HIS A 16 14.67 12.06 -10.52
C HIS A 16 14.83 12.71 -11.89
N THR A 17 14.33 12.04 -12.95
CA THR A 17 14.42 12.50 -14.34
C THR A 17 13.03 12.67 -14.92
N GLY A 18 12.63 13.90 -15.27
CA GLY A 18 11.32 14.17 -15.84
C GLY A 18 10.18 13.58 -15.00
N ASN A 19 9.57 12.47 -15.48
CA ASN A 19 8.49 11.75 -14.80
C ASN A 19 8.91 10.38 -14.24
N ASP A 20 10.23 10.08 -14.18
CA ASP A 20 10.72 8.75 -13.80
C ASP A 20 11.91 8.84 -12.83
N PHE A 21 12.18 7.74 -12.13
CA PHE A 21 13.35 7.60 -11.28
C PHE A 21 14.35 6.64 -11.94
N VAL A 22 15.62 7.01 -11.96
CA VAL A 22 16.70 6.19 -12.50
C VAL A 22 17.77 5.93 -11.45
N ILE A 23 18.33 4.72 -11.44
CA ILE A 23 19.40 4.35 -10.51
C ILE A 23 20.74 4.61 -11.19
N GLY A 24 21.48 5.61 -10.73
CA GLY A 24 22.86 5.86 -11.14
C GLY A 24 23.76 4.79 -10.55
N LEU A 25 24.58 4.16 -11.37
CA LEU A 25 25.50 3.10 -10.97
C LEU A 25 26.93 3.59 -10.85
N GLU A 26 27.36 4.39 -11.80
CA GLU A 26 28.70 4.94 -11.87
C GLU A 26 28.74 6.18 -12.76
N SER A 27 29.66 7.11 -12.50
CA SER A 27 29.92 8.27 -13.34
C SER A 27 31.41 8.41 -13.60
N ASN A 28 31.78 8.54 -14.86
CA ASN A 28 33.14 8.84 -15.32
C ASN A 28 33.12 10.20 -15.98
N GLY A 29 34.16 10.98 -15.87
CA GLY A 29 34.32 12.39 -16.31
C GLY A 29 33.49 12.96 -17.46
N SER A 30 32.87 12.12 -18.31
CA SER A 30 32.01 12.55 -19.43
C SER A 30 30.72 11.72 -19.60
N ARG A 31 30.58 10.58 -18.89
CA ARG A 31 29.47 9.68 -19.08
C ARG A 31 28.94 9.19 -17.74
N ILE A 32 27.62 9.01 -17.67
CA ILE A 32 26.91 8.39 -16.55
C ILE A 32 26.27 7.09 -17.02
N VAL A 33 26.41 6.05 -16.19
CA VAL A 33 25.78 4.75 -16.38
C VAL A 33 24.64 4.59 -15.37
N PHE A 34 23.46 4.30 -15.85
CA PHE A 34 22.27 4.20 -15.02
C PHE A 34 21.31 3.10 -15.46
N TRP A 35 20.48 2.66 -14.55
CA TRP A 35 19.37 1.73 -14.79
C TRP A 35 18.08 2.51 -14.96
N GLN A 36 17.38 2.26 -16.07
CA GLN A 36 16.06 2.81 -16.33
C GLN A 36 15.16 1.72 -16.90
N GLN A 37 13.99 1.51 -16.29
CA GLN A 37 13.00 0.52 -16.70
C GLN A 37 13.60 -0.90 -16.92
N GLY A 38 14.45 -1.33 -15.98
CA GLY A 38 15.08 -2.66 -16.04
C GLY A 38 16.22 -2.81 -17.06
N LYS A 39 16.66 -1.73 -17.70
CA LYS A 39 17.76 -1.76 -18.70
C LYS A 39 18.89 -0.84 -18.26
N LYS A 40 20.14 -1.33 -18.40
CA LYS A 40 21.33 -0.51 -18.21
C LYS A 40 21.52 0.39 -19.43
N LYS A 41 21.61 1.70 -19.18
CA LYS A 41 21.83 2.75 -20.20
C LYS A 41 23.07 3.54 -19.87
N THR A 42 23.69 4.12 -20.88
CA THR A 42 24.81 5.05 -20.74
C THR A 42 24.49 6.33 -21.51
N SER A 43 24.69 7.48 -20.88
CA SER A 43 24.47 8.79 -21.49
C SER A 43 25.65 9.71 -21.22
N THR A 44 25.80 10.77 -22.02
CA THR A 44 26.72 11.87 -21.69
C THR A 44 26.11 12.70 -20.56
N HIS A 45 26.95 13.41 -19.78
CA HIS A 45 26.47 14.27 -18.70
C HIS A 45 25.51 15.35 -19.18
N GLU A 46 25.77 15.94 -20.35
CA GLU A 46 24.92 16.99 -20.93
C GLU A 46 23.51 16.46 -21.26
N ALA A 47 23.44 15.30 -21.94
CA ALA A 47 22.17 14.68 -22.28
C ALA A 47 21.41 14.15 -21.04
N PHE A 48 22.12 13.69 -20.02
CA PHE A 48 21.50 13.28 -18.76
C PHE A 48 20.95 14.48 -17.97
N LYS A 49 21.69 15.60 -17.95
CA LYS A 49 21.25 16.83 -17.27
C LYS A 49 19.99 17.44 -17.88
N SER A 50 19.77 17.30 -19.19
CA SER A 50 18.54 17.80 -19.82
C SER A 50 17.27 17.14 -19.29
N ASP A 51 17.37 15.88 -18.85
CA ASP A 51 16.26 15.10 -18.31
C ASP A 51 16.20 15.10 -16.77
N TRP A 52 17.32 15.44 -16.11
CA TRP A 52 17.43 15.45 -14.66
C TRP A 52 16.80 16.69 -14.03
N THR A 53 15.95 16.51 -13.04
CA THR A 53 15.26 17.61 -12.32
C THR A 53 16.13 18.33 -11.29
N GLY A 54 17.36 17.89 -11.07
CA GLY A 54 18.25 18.40 -10.02
C GLY A 54 18.14 17.68 -8.68
N ASN A 55 17.16 16.79 -8.52
CA ASN A 55 16.98 16.03 -7.31
C ASN A 55 17.71 14.69 -7.39
N VAL A 56 18.43 14.36 -6.32
CA VAL A 56 19.13 13.07 -6.15
C VAL A 56 18.94 12.57 -4.73
N LEU A 57 18.70 11.27 -4.60
CA LEU A 57 18.71 10.57 -3.32
C LEU A 57 20.01 9.77 -3.25
N VAL A 58 20.84 10.09 -2.29
CA VAL A 58 22.11 9.41 -2.01
C VAL A 58 21.94 8.51 -0.81
N VAL A 59 22.49 7.31 -0.87
CA VAL A 59 22.52 6.37 0.26
C VAL A 59 23.84 6.59 1.00
N GLU A 60 23.79 7.15 2.21
CA GLU A 60 24.99 7.47 3.00
C GLU A 60 25.64 6.22 3.59
N ASP A 61 24.85 5.25 4.04
CA ASP A 61 25.34 4.01 4.63
C ASP A 61 24.76 2.79 3.91
N LEU A 62 25.53 2.23 2.99
CA LEU A 62 25.13 1.05 2.20
C LEU A 62 24.97 -0.21 3.04
N GLU A 63 25.71 -0.35 4.16
CA GLU A 63 25.63 -1.53 5.02
C GLU A 63 24.34 -1.54 5.84
N LYS A 64 23.82 -0.36 6.19
CA LYS A 64 22.55 -0.18 6.89
C LYS A 64 21.35 -0.01 5.98
N ALA A 65 21.58 0.32 4.69
CA ALA A 65 20.55 0.51 3.70
C ALA A 65 20.01 -0.84 3.22
N GLY A 66 19.09 -1.41 3.95
CA GLY A 66 18.39 -2.63 3.58
C GLY A 66 16.90 -2.54 3.89
N GLU A 67 16.09 -3.19 3.09
CA GLU A 67 14.66 -3.30 3.39
C GLU A 67 14.47 -4.27 4.58
N PRO A 68 13.92 -3.81 5.72
CA PRO A 68 13.58 -4.71 6.79
C PRO A 68 12.56 -5.74 6.28
N ASP A 69 12.76 -7.02 6.63
CA ASP A 69 11.89 -8.13 6.21
C ASP A 69 11.80 -8.37 4.68
N PHE A 70 12.86 -8.03 3.91
CA PHE A 70 12.90 -8.22 2.45
C PHE A 70 12.41 -9.60 1.98
N LYS A 71 12.77 -10.69 2.69
CA LYS A 71 12.32 -12.03 2.35
C LYS A 71 10.81 -12.20 2.47
N LYS A 72 10.19 -11.55 3.46
CA LYS A 72 8.74 -11.59 3.69
C LYS A 72 8.01 -10.82 2.59
N HIS A 73 8.44 -9.59 2.29
CA HIS A 73 7.85 -8.77 1.24
C HIS A 73 8.00 -9.43 -0.14
N ARG A 74 9.17 -9.99 -0.45
CA ARG A 74 9.38 -10.75 -1.68
C ARG A 74 8.49 -11.99 -1.78
N TRP A 75 8.19 -12.65 -0.67
CA TRP A 75 7.24 -13.76 -0.65
C TRP A 75 5.81 -13.31 -0.89
N GLU A 76 5.40 -12.17 -0.33
CA GLU A 76 4.10 -11.55 -0.57
C GLU A 76 3.95 -11.14 -2.04
N ASP A 77 4.97 -10.54 -2.65
CA ASP A 77 5.01 -10.22 -4.08
C ASP A 77 4.90 -11.48 -4.94
N LEU A 78 5.63 -12.53 -4.60
CA LEU A 78 5.56 -13.82 -5.29
C LEU A 78 4.15 -14.45 -5.20
N GLN A 79 3.53 -14.38 -4.03
CA GLN A 79 2.15 -14.85 -3.85
C GLN A 79 1.16 -14.02 -4.68
N PHE A 80 1.34 -12.70 -4.76
CA PHE A 80 0.53 -11.84 -5.61
C PHE A 80 0.67 -12.23 -7.08
N VAL A 81 1.89 -12.37 -7.58
CA VAL A 81 2.18 -12.83 -8.96
C VAL A 81 1.58 -14.21 -9.20
N ALA A 82 1.76 -15.16 -8.29
CA ALA A 82 1.19 -16.51 -8.43
C ALA A 82 -0.34 -16.49 -8.52
N ARG A 83 -1.02 -15.65 -7.72
CA ARG A 83 -2.48 -15.46 -7.81
C ARG A 83 -2.89 -14.88 -9.16
N CYS A 84 -2.15 -13.90 -9.69
CA CYS A 84 -2.42 -13.31 -11.00
C CYS A 84 -2.31 -14.33 -12.14
N PHE A 85 -1.38 -15.28 -12.06
CA PHE A 85 -1.18 -16.30 -13.11
C PHE A 85 -1.96 -17.60 -12.90
N CYS A 86 -2.54 -17.82 -11.72
CA CYS A 86 -3.27 -19.06 -11.40
C CYS A 86 -4.42 -19.30 -12.38
N LEU A 87 -5.30 -18.32 -12.59
CA LEU A 87 -6.46 -18.44 -13.46
C LEU A 87 -6.09 -18.67 -14.94
N PRO A 88 -5.19 -17.87 -15.56
CA PRO A 88 -4.71 -18.13 -16.91
C PRO A 88 -4.08 -19.52 -17.08
N THR A 89 -3.28 -19.96 -16.09
CA THR A 89 -2.62 -21.28 -16.14
C THR A 89 -3.64 -22.41 -16.10
N LEU A 90 -4.65 -22.32 -15.22
CA LEU A 90 -5.73 -23.29 -15.14
C LEU A 90 -6.55 -23.34 -16.43
N LEU A 91 -6.81 -22.19 -17.05
CA LEU A 91 -7.51 -22.10 -18.34
C LEU A 91 -6.73 -22.82 -19.44
N VAL A 92 -5.44 -22.51 -19.58
CA VAL A 92 -4.57 -23.15 -20.56
C VAL A 92 -4.49 -24.66 -20.33
N PHE A 93 -4.35 -25.08 -19.08
CA PHE A 93 -4.31 -26.50 -18.72
C PHE A 93 -5.63 -27.22 -19.04
N ALA A 94 -6.78 -26.66 -18.65
CA ALA A 94 -8.09 -27.21 -18.88
C ALA A 94 -8.37 -27.34 -20.42
N THR A 95 -8.05 -26.27 -21.17
CA THR A 95 -8.18 -26.27 -22.62
C THR A 95 -7.26 -27.34 -23.28
N GLY A 96 -6.01 -27.41 -22.86
CA GLY A 96 -5.05 -28.40 -23.35
C GLY A 96 -5.49 -29.83 -23.09
N MET A 97 -5.94 -30.13 -21.86
CA MET A 97 -6.49 -31.43 -21.48
C MET A 97 -7.74 -31.78 -22.31
N GLY A 98 -8.63 -30.79 -22.50
CA GLY A 98 -9.82 -30.95 -23.34
C GLY A 98 -9.46 -31.32 -24.77
N CYS A 99 -8.51 -30.59 -25.37
CA CYS A 99 -8.04 -30.88 -26.74
C CYS A 99 -7.39 -32.27 -26.87
N VAL A 100 -6.61 -32.70 -25.87
CA VAL A 100 -5.97 -34.03 -25.89
C VAL A 100 -7.02 -35.13 -25.76
N ASN A 101 -7.97 -35.00 -24.81
CA ASN A 101 -8.98 -36.01 -24.56
C ASN A 101 -9.97 -36.18 -25.74
N ASN A 102 -10.30 -35.07 -26.41
CA ASN A 102 -11.29 -35.02 -27.47
C ASN A 102 -10.66 -34.88 -28.88
N TRP A 103 -9.38 -35.21 -29.03
CA TRP A 103 -8.63 -35.00 -30.27
C TRP A 103 -9.33 -35.56 -31.54
N GLY A 104 -9.97 -36.74 -31.42
CA GLY A 104 -10.68 -37.38 -32.52
C GLY A 104 -12.02 -36.73 -32.90
N GLU A 105 -12.60 -35.94 -32.02
CA GLU A 105 -13.87 -35.25 -32.24
C GLU A 105 -13.66 -33.79 -32.73
N LEU A 106 -12.46 -33.24 -32.58
CA LEU A 106 -12.13 -31.88 -32.99
C LEU A 106 -11.92 -31.79 -34.49
N SER A 107 -12.92 -31.27 -35.21
CA SER A 107 -12.82 -30.96 -36.64
C SER A 107 -12.08 -29.65 -36.89
N PHE A 108 -11.72 -29.39 -38.17
CA PHE A 108 -11.12 -28.11 -38.59
C PHE A 108 -11.94 -26.90 -38.14
N LEU A 109 -13.26 -27.01 -38.12
CA LEU A 109 -14.14 -25.92 -37.66
C LEU A 109 -13.92 -25.58 -36.19
N HIS A 110 -13.74 -26.57 -35.31
CA HIS A 110 -13.46 -26.33 -33.89
C HIS A 110 -12.14 -25.55 -33.70
N TRP A 111 -11.08 -25.98 -34.38
CA TRP A 111 -9.78 -25.29 -34.32
C TRP A 111 -9.83 -23.87 -34.86
N PHE A 112 -10.59 -23.66 -35.96
CA PHE A 112 -10.76 -22.33 -36.53
C PHE A 112 -11.56 -21.41 -35.59
N CYS A 113 -12.67 -21.87 -35.00
CA CYS A 113 -13.43 -21.11 -34.02
C CYS A 113 -12.58 -20.80 -32.79
N MET A 114 -11.87 -21.79 -32.24
CA MET A 114 -10.98 -21.56 -31.07
C MET A 114 -9.89 -20.53 -31.39
N SER A 115 -9.34 -20.50 -32.61
CA SER A 115 -8.34 -19.49 -32.99
C SER A 115 -8.93 -18.07 -33.04
N LEU A 116 -10.16 -17.92 -33.56
CA LEU A 116 -10.88 -16.64 -33.55
C LEU A 116 -11.23 -16.19 -32.13
N ASP A 117 -11.71 -17.12 -31.31
CA ASP A 117 -12.03 -16.82 -29.89
C ASP A 117 -10.77 -16.41 -29.12
N LEU A 118 -9.61 -16.99 -29.41
CA LEU A 118 -8.33 -16.59 -28.84
C LEU A 118 -7.97 -15.13 -29.21
N VAL A 119 -8.18 -14.74 -30.47
CA VAL A 119 -8.00 -13.36 -30.91
C VAL A 119 -8.96 -12.44 -30.16
N GLY A 120 -10.25 -12.83 -30.05
CA GLY A 120 -11.25 -12.08 -29.26
C GLY A 120 -10.87 -11.93 -27.80
N LEU A 121 -10.35 -13.00 -27.19
CA LEU A 121 -9.84 -12.99 -25.81
C LEU A 121 -8.70 -11.98 -25.64
N CYS A 122 -7.72 -11.97 -26.55
CA CYS A 122 -6.61 -11.01 -26.52
C CYS A 122 -7.10 -9.56 -26.66
N LEU A 123 -8.05 -9.30 -27.56
CA LEU A 123 -8.63 -7.95 -27.73
C LEU A 123 -9.39 -7.49 -26.46
N CYS A 124 -10.21 -8.37 -25.88
CA CYS A 124 -10.92 -8.06 -24.63
C CYS A 124 -9.94 -7.87 -23.47
N PHE A 125 -8.84 -8.60 -23.40
CA PHE A 125 -7.78 -8.39 -22.43
C PHE A 125 -7.15 -7.00 -22.55
N MET A 126 -6.86 -6.54 -23.78
CA MET A 126 -6.34 -5.19 -24.01
C MET A 126 -7.36 -4.11 -23.58
N LEU A 127 -8.67 -4.33 -23.83
CA LEU A 127 -9.74 -3.44 -23.38
C LEU A 127 -9.83 -3.39 -21.84
N MET A 128 -9.77 -4.55 -21.18
CA MET A 128 -9.76 -4.64 -19.72
C MET A 128 -8.54 -3.94 -19.13
N GLN A 129 -7.34 -4.18 -19.69
CA GLN A 129 -6.14 -3.47 -19.23
C GLN A 129 -6.33 -1.95 -19.32
N LYS A 130 -6.85 -1.45 -20.43
CA LYS A 130 -7.09 -0.02 -20.63
C LYS A 130 -8.10 0.52 -19.62
N GLN A 131 -9.16 -0.22 -19.34
CA GLN A 131 -10.20 0.16 -18.39
C GLN A 131 -9.72 0.12 -16.92
N LEU A 132 -8.89 -0.87 -16.55
CA LEU A 132 -8.42 -1.05 -15.17
C LEU A 132 -7.18 -0.21 -14.86
N LEU A 133 -6.28 -0.04 -15.83
CA LEU A 133 -5.00 0.65 -15.63
C LEU A 133 -5.03 2.11 -16.09
N GLY A 134 -6.00 2.50 -16.93
CA GLY A 134 -6.05 3.80 -17.59
C GLY A 134 -5.09 3.89 -18.79
N GLU A 135 -4.08 3.03 -18.87
CA GLU A 135 -3.07 2.96 -19.93
C GLU A 135 -2.83 1.50 -20.33
N SER A 136 -2.68 1.24 -21.61
CA SER A 136 -2.27 -0.06 -22.14
C SER A 136 -1.16 0.13 -23.15
N LYS A 137 0.05 -0.34 -22.85
CA LYS A 137 1.23 -0.20 -23.73
C LYS A 137 0.99 -0.67 -25.16
N TYR A 138 0.15 -1.70 -25.33
CA TYR A 138 -0.20 -2.28 -26.64
C TYR A 138 -1.50 -1.69 -27.17
N GLY A 139 -2.52 -1.51 -26.35
CA GLY A 139 -3.80 -0.92 -26.74
C GLY A 139 -3.65 0.53 -27.19
N ASP A 140 -2.82 1.32 -26.52
CA ASP A 140 -2.55 2.72 -26.89
C ASP A 140 -1.79 2.83 -28.21
N LYS A 141 -0.87 1.90 -28.52
CA LYS A 141 -0.22 1.84 -29.85
C LYS A 141 -1.21 1.48 -30.96
N VAL A 142 -2.17 0.60 -30.70
CA VAL A 142 -3.20 0.26 -31.68
C VAL A 142 -4.18 1.43 -31.86
N CYS A 143 -4.59 2.09 -30.76
CA CYS A 143 -5.45 3.27 -30.83
C CYS A 143 -4.78 4.48 -31.50
N SER A 144 -3.48 4.71 -31.24
CA SER A 144 -2.74 5.85 -31.84
C SER A 144 -2.50 5.71 -33.35
N PHE A 145 -2.58 4.49 -33.88
CA PHE A 145 -2.50 4.28 -35.33
C PHE A 145 -3.71 4.84 -36.08
N PHE A 146 -4.85 5.07 -35.40
CA PHE A 146 -6.08 5.61 -35.96
C PHE A 146 -6.35 7.01 -35.40
N HIS A 147 -6.15 8.04 -36.18
CA HIS A 147 -6.15 9.48 -35.78
C HIS A 147 -7.45 10.02 -35.16
N HIS A 148 -8.56 9.27 -35.15
CA HIS A 148 -9.86 9.67 -34.60
C HIS A 148 -10.45 8.67 -33.59
N ALA A 149 -9.61 7.84 -32.97
CA ALA A 149 -10.07 6.83 -32.02
C ALA A 149 -9.84 7.30 -30.56
N ASP A 150 -10.95 7.50 -29.83
CA ASP A 150 -10.93 7.72 -28.38
C ASP A 150 -11.60 6.55 -27.67
N CYS A 151 -10.79 5.56 -27.29
CA CYS A 151 -11.29 4.40 -26.58
C CYS A 151 -11.72 4.72 -25.14
N ASN A 152 -11.15 5.77 -24.49
CA ASN A 152 -11.45 6.07 -23.09
C ASN A 152 -12.88 6.58 -22.94
N SER A 153 -13.33 7.45 -23.83
CA SER A 153 -14.70 8.01 -23.78
C SER A 153 -15.78 6.93 -23.87
N ILE A 154 -15.50 5.80 -24.55
CA ILE A 154 -16.43 4.68 -24.68
C ILE A 154 -16.37 3.76 -23.47
N LEU A 155 -15.17 3.46 -22.96
CA LEU A 155 -14.96 2.57 -21.83
C LEU A 155 -15.42 3.17 -20.47
N GLU A 156 -15.42 4.49 -20.35
CA GLU A 156 -15.88 5.24 -19.16
C GLU A 156 -17.33 5.75 -19.31
N GLY A 157 -17.95 5.56 -20.48
CA GLY A 157 -19.30 6.00 -20.77
C GLY A 157 -20.37 5.36 -19.86
N ALA A 158 -21.51 6.03 -19.70
CA ALA A 158 -22.63 5.57 -18.85
C ALA A 158 -23.16 4.17 -19.21
N TYR A 159 -22.98 3.74 -20.46
CA TYR A 159 -23.43 2.43 -20.96
C TYR A 159 -22.28 1.41 -21.11
N ALA A 160 -21.10 1.71 -20.55
CA ALA A 160 -19.96 0.82 -20.57
C ALA A 160 -20.12 -0.40 -19.64
N LYS A 161 -21.08 -0.34 -18.72
CA LYS A 161 -21.37 -1.40 -17.74
C LYS A 161 -22.85 -1.79 -17.76
N ILE A 162 -23.13 -3.07 -17.50
CA ILE A 162 -24.46 -3.61 -17.26
C ILE A 162 -24.44 -4.36 -15.91
N PHE A 163 -25.34 -4.01 -14.99
CA PHE A 163 -25.35 -4.56 -13.62
C PHE A 163 -23.98 -4.50 -12.90
N GLY A 164 -23.17 -3.46 -13.17
CA GLY A 164 -21.83 -3.31 -12.59
C GLY A 164 -20.71 -4.02 -13.33
N VAL A 165 -21.03 -4.97 -14.23
CA VAL A 165 -20.06 -5.71 -15.05
C VAL A 165 -19.78 -4.95 -16.33
N SER A 166 -18.53 -4.79 -16.73
CA SER A 166 -18.17 -4.10 -17.97
C SER A 166 -18.35 -5.00 -19.19
N TRP A 167 -18.62 -4.39 -20.35
CA TRP A 167 -18.72 -5.14 -21.62
C TRP A 167 -17.41 -5.83 -22.00
N SER A 168 -16.26 -5.30 -21.58
CA SER A 168 -14.95 -5.92 -21.78
C SER A 168 -14.81 -7.19 -20.95
N GLU A 169 -15.32 -7.22 -19.72
CA GLU A 169 -15.34 -8.43 -18.87
C GLU A 169 -16.30 -9.47 -19.40
N ILE A 170 -17.51 -9.06 -19.85
CA ILE A 170 -18.46 -9.97 -20.48
C ILE A 170 -17.87 -10.58 -21.74
N GLY A 171 -17.23 -9.77 -22.61
CA GLY A 171 -16.59 -10.24 -23.81
C GLY A 171 -15.44 -11.21 -23.53
N PHE A 172 -14.61 -10.91 -22.55
CA PHE A 172 -13.53 -11.80 -22.14
C PHE A 172 -14.08 -13.14 -21.62
N GLY A 173 -15.07 -13.11 -20.74
CA GLY A 173 -15.73 -14.32 -20.21
C GLY A 173 -16.43 -15.13 -21.31
N TYR A 174 -17.04 -14.46 -22.30
CA TYR A 174 -17.67 -15.10 -23.45
C TYR A 174 -16.66 -15.87 -24.31
N PHE A 175 -15.56 -15.26 -24.74
CA PHE A 175 -14.54 -15.95 -25.52
C PHE A 175 -13.85 -17.06 -24.72
N MET A 176 -13.63 -16.85 -23.43
CA MET A 176 -13.10 -17.87 -22.53
C MET A 176 -14.01 -19.09 -22.44
N ALA A 177 -15.32 -18.86 -22.28
CA ALA A 177 -16.33 -19.92 -22.24
C ALA A 177 -16.40 -20.68 -23.54
N ASN A 178 -16.37 -20.00 -24.71
CA ASN A 178 -16.34 -20.63 -26.03
C ASN A 178 -15.15 -21.57 -26.16
N ILE A 179 -13.93 -21.12 -25.85
CA ILE A 179 -12.72 -21.95 -25.92
C ILE A 179 -12.83 -23.18 -25.02
N LEU A 180 -13.31 -23.02 -23.78
CA LEU A 180 -13.50 -24.13 -22.85
C LEU A 180 -14.55 -25.13 -23.37
N LEU A 181 -15.71 -24.66 -23.81
CA LEU A 181 -16.77 -25.52 -24.29
C LEU A 181 -16.35 -26.27 -25.59
N LEU A 182 -15.71 -25.57 -26.52
CA LEU A 182 -15.22 -26.22 -27.75
C LEU A 182 -14.16 -27.30 -27.46
N SER A 183 -13.32 -27.12 -26.43
CA SER A 183 -12.28 -28.08 -26.09
C SER A 183 -12.78 -29.23 -25.21
N LEU A 184 -13.60 -28.94 -24.20
CA LEU A 184 -14.05 -29.92 -23.20
C LEU A 184 -15.32 -30.65 -23.58
N TYR A 185 -16.18 -30.03 -24.40
CA TYR A 185 -17.48 -30.55 -24.81
C TYR A 185 -17.76 -30.29 -26.30
N PRO A 186 -17.00 -30.89 -27.24
CA PRO A 186 -17.13 -30.61 -28.69
C PRO A 186 -18.52 -30.90 -29.24
N SER A 187 -19.23 -31.91 -28.70
CA SER A 187 -20.60 -32.22 -29.08
C SER A 187 -21.62 -31.11 -28.78
N GLY A 188 -21.28 -30.14 -27.90
CA GLY A 188 -22.10 -28.97 -27.57
C GLY A 188 -21.98 -27.82 -28.59
N ILE A 189 -21.28 -28.00 -29.72
CA ILE A 189 -21.07 -26.97 -30.75
C ILE A 189 -22.37 -26.34 -31.27
N ASP A 190 -23.48 -27.09 -31.29
CA ASP A 190 -24.77 -26.58 -31.76
C ASP A 190 -25.32 -25.49 -30.82
N VAL A 191 -25.15 -25.63 -29.51
CA VAL A 191 -25.53 -24.58 -28.55
C VAL A 191 -24.69 -23.34 -28.75
N LEU A 192 -23.37 -23.51 -28.96
CA LEU A 192 -22.47 -22.37 -29.20
C LEU A 192 -22.81 -21.64 -30.51
N ARG A 193 -23.27 -22.37 -31.54
CA ARG A 193 -23.78 -21.76 -32.79
C ARG A 193 -24.92 -20.79 -32.50
N VAL A 194 -25.88 -21.19 -31.65
CA VAL A 194 -26.99 -20.34 -31.27
C VAL A 194 -26.52 -19.15 -30.44
N VAL A 195 -25.64 -19.37 -29.44
CA VAL A 195 -25.09 -18.31 -28.59
C VAL A 195 -24.30 -17.29 -29.41
N ASN A 196 -23.46 -17.74 -30.34
CA ASN A 196 -22.68 -16.86 -31.22
C ASN A 196 -23.59 -16.07 -32.20
N GLY A 197 -24.65 -16.73 -32.71
CA GLY A 197 -25.67 -16.03 -33.50
C GLY A 197 -26.37 -14.91 -32.75
N LEU A 198 -26.74 -15.16 -31.50
CA LEU A 198 -27.34 -14.14 -30.62
C LEU A 198 -26.33 -13.02 -30.27
N ALA A 199 -25.06 -13.34 -30.08
CA ALA A 199 -24.02 -12.33 -29.81
C ALA A 199 -23.84 -11.34 -30.96
N MET A 200 -24.14 -11.71 -32.21
CA MET A 200 -24.10 -10.81 -33.38
C MET A 200 -25.04 -9.61 -33.19
N CYS A 201 -26.21 -9.79 -32.53
CA CYS A 201 -27.16 -8.71 -32.26
C CYS A 201 -26.55 -7.63 -31.36
N TYR A 202 -25.73 -8.03 -30.37
CA TYR A 202 -24.98 -7.08 -29.54
C TYR A 202 -24.01 -6.26 -30.39
N GLY A 203 -23.35 -6.85 -31.37
CA GLY A 203 -22.44 -6.15 -32.28
C GLY A 203 -23.12 -5.01 -33.03
N VAL A 204 -24.37 -5.20 -33.50
CA VAL A 204 -25.17 -4.15 -34.16
C VAL A 204 -25.44 -2.99 -33.19
N TRP A 205 -25.87 -3.31 -31.95
CA TRP A 205 -26.11 -2.31 -30.91
C TRP A 205 -24.84 -1.54 -30.55
N SER A 206 -23.71 -2.22 -30.40
CA SER A 206 -22.43 -1.61 -30.06
C SER A 206 -21.95 -0.62 -31.14
N ILE A 207 -22.10 -0.96 -32.42
CA ILE A 207 -21.74 -0.08 -33.53
C ILE A 207 -22.68 1.11 -33.60
N TYR A 208 -24.02 0.90 -33.44
CA TYR A 208 -25.00 1.99 -33.37
C TYR A 208 -24.69 2.96 -32.24
N TYR A 209 -24.35 2.46 -31.05
CA TYR A 209 -23.99 3.29 -29.89
C TYR A 209 -22.77 4.16 -30.20
N GLN A 210 -21.68 3.58 -30.74
CA GLN A 210 -20.48 4.32 -31.09
C GLN A 210 -20.73 5.40 -32.12
N TRP A 211 -21.55 5.09 -33.15
CA TRP A 211 -21.84 6.00 -34.24
C TRP A 211 -22.79 7.14 -33.85
N ARG A 212 -23.92 6.82 -33.18
CA ARG A 212 -25.01 7.80 -32.96
C ARG A 212 -25.00 8.42 -31.58
N VAL A 213 -24.60 7.70 -30.54
CA VAL A 213 -24.68 8.14 -29.14
C VAL A 213 -23.35 8.71 -28.67
N ALA A 214 -22.30 7.93 -28.72
CA ALA A 214 -20.94 8.35 -28.25
C ALA A 214 -20.26 9.29 -29.25
N LYS A 215 -20.59 9.15 -30.56
CA LYS A 215 -19.95 9.87 -31.68
C LYS A 215 -18.43 9.74 -31.72
N ASN A 216 -17.92 8.71 -31.09
CA ASN A 216 -16.52 8.34 -31.01
C ASN A 216 -16.35 6.86 -31.39
N TRP A 217 -15.23 6.52 -32.00
CA TRP A 217 -14.94 5.15 -32.41
C TRP A 217 -13.86 4.55 -31.51
N CYS A 218 -14.12 3.34 -31.03
CA CYS A 218 -13.13 2.53 -30.35
C CYS A 218 -12.69 1.37 -31.28
N VAL A 219 -11.47 1.45 -31.80
CA VAL A 219 -10.93 0.43 -32.73
C VAL A 219 -10.92 -0.94 -32.11
N LEU A 220 -10.50 -1.07 -30.86
CA LEU A 220 -10.49 -2.36 -30.15
C LEU A 220 -11.92 -2.94 -30.03
N CYS A 221 -12.91 -2.10 -29.69
CA CYS A 221 -14.30 -2.52 -29.62
C CYS A 221 -14.83 -3.01 -30.98
N VAL A 222 -14.53 -2.27 -32.04
CA VAL A 222 -14.93 -2.66 -33.42
C VAL A 222 -14.24 -3.97 -33.83
N SER A 223 -12.96 -4.15 -33.49
CA SER A 223 -12.24 -5.39 -33.74
C SER A 223 -12.87 -6.59 -33.02
N VAL A 224 -13.29 -6.43 -31.75
CA VAL A 224 -14.05 -7.46 -31.02
C VAL A 224 -15.34 -7.81 -31.75
N GLN A 225 -16.11 -6.79 -32.25
CA GLN A 225 -17.34 -7.02 -33.00
C GLN A 225 -17.07 -7.76 -34.31
N ALA A 226 -15.97 -7.47 -35.00
CA ALA A 226 -15.58 -8.20 -36.21
C ALA A 226 -15.35 -9.68 -35.89
N VAL A 227 -14.67 -10.02 -34.81
CA VAL A 227 -14.48 -11.41 -34.37
C VAL A 227 -15.82 -12.08 -34.04
N VAL A 228 -16.70 -11.41 -33.27
CA VAL A 228 -18.05 -11.93 -32.95
C VAL A 228 -18.86 -12.19 -34.21
N TRP A 229 -18.77 -11.33 -35.20
CA TRP A 229 -19.47 -11.55 -36.49
C TRP A 229 -18.87 -12.68 -37.31
N CYS A 230 -17.55 -12.81 -37.35
CA CYS A 230 -16.88 -13.94 -38.01
C CYS A 230 -17.32 -15.29 -37.42
N THR A 231 -17.31 -15.39 -36.06
CA THR A 231 -17.74 -16.64 -35.37
C THR A 231 -19.25 -16.88 -35.57
N GLY A 232 -20.09 -15.84 -35.54
CA GLY A 232 -21.52 -15.95 -35.76
C GLY A 232 -21.90 -16.32 -37.20
N ILE A 233 -21.23 -15.76 -38.22
CA ILE A 233 -21.43 -16.11 -39.63
C ILE A 233 -21.04 -17.57 -39.87
N MET A 234 -19.88 -18.01 -39.33
CA MET A 234 -19.45 -19.41 -39.42
C MET A 234 -20.48 -20.35 -38.78
N ALA A 235 -21.04 -19.95 -37.64
CA ALA A 235 -22.14 -20.67 -37.02
C ALA A 235 -23.39 -20.75 -37.92
N ALA A 236 -23.78 -19.64 -38.54
CA ALA A 236 -24.94 -19.57 -39.44
C ALA A 236 -24.79 -20.40 -40.72
N CYS A 237 -23.59 -20.49 -41.29
CA CYS A 237 -23.34 -21.30 -42.48
C CYS A 237 -23.51 -22.81 -42.22
N HIS A 238 -23.50 -23.26 -40.96
CA HIS A 238 -23.59 -24.69 -40.60
C HIS A 238 -24.89 -25.02 -39.83
N ILE A 239 -25.95 -24.26 -40.02
CA ILE A 239 -27.24 -24.42 -39.31
C ILE A 239 -28.00 -25.74 -39.67
N ARG A 240 -27.61 -26.46 -40.71
CA ARG A 240 -28.29 -27.71 -41.09
C ARG A 240 -28.07 -28.79 -40.02
N GLY A 241 -29.16 -29.20 -39.34
CA GLY A 241 -29.16 -30.31 -38.41
C GLY A 241 -28.82 -29.95 -36.95
N ILE A 242 -29.12 -28.72 -36.51
CA ILE A 242 -28.93 -28.32 -35.08
C ILE A 242 -29.76 -29.25 -34.19
N SER A 243 -29.09 -29.97 -33.30
CA SER A 243 -29.70 -30.72 -32.21
C SER A 243 -29.45 -30.05 -30.87
N LEU A 244 -30.48 -29.42 -30.31
CA LEU A 244 -30.39 -28.79 -28.99
C LEU A 244 -30.90 -29.75 -27.93
N SER A 245 -30.01 -30.20 -27.04
CA SER A 245 -30.42 -30.87 -25.82
C SER A 245 -30.50 -29.86 -24.65
N VAL A 246 -31.48 -30.06 -23.79
CA VAL A 246 -31.65 -29.20 -22.60
C VAL A 246 -30.39 -29.22 -21.71
N GLU A 247 -29.80 -30.42 -21.63
CA GLU A 247 -28.57 -30.61 -20.88
C GLU A 247 -27.41 -29.75 -21.42
N ALA A 248 -27.16 -29.80 -22.74
CA ALA A 248 -26.12 -29.00 -23.39
C ALA A 248 -26.35 -27.49 -23.22
N CYS A 249 -27.61 -27.05 -23.31
CA CYS A 249 -27.97 -25.66 -23.06
C CYS A 249 -27.67 -25.24 -21.61
N LEU A 250 -28.02 -26.05 -20.63
CA LEU A 250 -27.76 -25.77 -19.19
C LEU A 250 -26.26 -25.74 -18.91
N TRP A 251 -25.49 -26.72 -19.38
CA TRP A 251 -24.04 -26.75 -19.23
C TRP A 251 -23.37 -25.52 -19.85
N SER A 252 -23.74 -25.17 -21.09
CA SER A 252 -23.17 -24.01 -21.78
C SER A 252 -23.51 -22.70 -21.08
N ALA A 253 -24.74 -22.54 -20.62
CA ALA A 253 -25.15 -21.36 -19.85
C ALA A 253 -24.40 -21.26 -18.52
N MET A 254 -24.25 -22.40 -17.81
CA MET A 254 -23.51 -22.42 -16.54
C MET A 254 -22.04 -22.06 -16.72
N VAL A 255 -21.36 -22.61 -17.74
CA VAL A 255 -19.95 -22.29 -18.04
C VAL A 255 -19.80 -20.83 -18.44
N LEU A 256 -20.71 -20.28 -19.28
CA LEU A 256 -20.68 -18.89 -19.67
C LEU A 256 -20.82 -17.94 -18.47
N VAL A 257 -21.83 -18.18 -17.61
CA VAL A 257 -22.04 -17.38 -16.41
C VAL A 257 -20.84 -17.49 -15.47
N ALA A 258 -20.34 -18.71 -15.23
CA ALA A 258 -19.18 -18.95 -14.38
C ALA A 258 -17.93 -18.21 -14.89
N CYS A 259 -17.66 -18.26 -16.20
CA CYS A 259 -16.53 -17.55 -16.81
C CYS A 259 -16.66 -16.02 -16.63
N VAL A 260 -17.82 -15.46 -16.93
CA VAL A 260 -18.05 -14.01 -16.76
C VAL A 260 -17.91 -13.60 -15.30
N MET A 261 -18.48 -14.37 -14.37
CA MET A 261 -18.38 -14.07 -12.93
C MET A 261 -16.95 -14.20 -12.41
N LEU A 262 -16.18 -15.19 -12.85
CA LEU A 262 -14.76 -15.33 -12.48
C LEU A 262 -13.93 -14.14 -12.98
N VAL A 263 -14.15 -13.71 -14.22
CA VAL A 263 -13.47 -12.55 -14.79
C VAL A 263 -13.83 -11.28 -14.04
N HIS A 264 -15.11 -11.08 -13.75
CA HIS A 264 -15.60 -9.94 -12.99
C HIS A 264 -14.99 -9.91 -11.59
N GLN A 265 -15.00 -11.03 -10.87
CA GLN A 265 -14.41 -11.13 -9.53
C GLN A 265 -12.91 -10.82 -9.54
N TYR A 266 -12.19 -11.30 -10.57
CA TYR A 266 -10.77 -10.99 -10.72
C TYR A 266 -10.54 -9.50 -11.00
N ALA A 267 -11.29 -8.89 -11.92
CA ALA A 267 -11.20 -7.48 -12.25
C ALA A 267 -11.54 -6.59 -11.05
N PHE A 268 -12.59 -6.95 -10.31
CA PHE A 268 -13.01 -6.26 -9.09
C PHE A 268 -11.94 -6.32 -7.99
N SER A 269 -11.37 -7.51 -7.74
CA SER A 269 -10.30 -7.67 -6.73
C SER A 269 -9.07 -6.84 -7.10
N TYR A 270 -8.68 -6.85 -8.38
CA TYR A 270 -7.54 -6.07 -8.87
C TYR A 270 -7.76 -4.56 -8.71
N GLN A 271 -8.94 -4.07 -9.06
CA GLN A 271 -9.29 -2.65 -8.90
C GLN A 271 -9.30 -2.24 -7.43
N SER A 272 -9.91 -3.05 -6.57
CA SER A 272 -9.97 -2.82 -5.12
C SER A 272 -8.58 -2.76 -4.49
N ASP A 273 -7.68 -3.68 -4.86
CA ASP A 273 -6.28 -3.66 -4.36
C ASP A 273 -5.52 -2.42 -4.84
N LYS A 274 -5.69 -2.02 -6.10
CA LYS A 274 -5.08 -0.80 -6.64
C LYS A 274 -5.57 0.46 -5.91
N GLU A 275 -6.87 0.58 -5.66
CA GLU A 275 -7.45 1.69 -4.91
C GLU A 275 -6.94 1.71 -3.47
N ARG A 276 -6.86 0.54 -2.82
CA ARG A 276 -6.30 0.40 -1.47
C ARG A 276 -4.85 0.87 -1.41
N ILE A 277 -4.00 0.42 -2.34
CA ILE A 277 -2.59 0.84 -2.42
C ILE A 277 -2.50 2.36 -2.60
N ARG A 278 -3.30 2.93 -3.50
CA ARG A 278 -3.34 4.38 -3.75
C ARG A 278 -3.76 5.15 -2.50
N MET A 279 -4.80 4.70 -1.78
CA MET A 279 -5.25 5.33 -0.54
C MET A 279 -4.16 5.27 0.54
N VAL A 280 -3.48 4.12 0.69
CA VAL A 280 -2.37 3.97 1.64
C VAL A 280 -1.21 4.91 1.28
N GLN A 281 -0.87 5.05 0.00
CA GLN A 281 0.18 5.97 -0.44
C GLN A 281 -0.20 7.43 -0.18
N GLN A 282 -1.44 7.83 -0.47
CA GLN A 282 -1.94 9.17 -0.18
C GLN A 282 -1.94 9.45 1.32
N TYR A 283 -2.39 8.49 2.14
CA TYR A 283 -2.38 8.60 3.58
C TYR A 283 -0.96 8.72 4.15
N LYS A 284 -0.02 7.89 3.67
CA LYS A 284 1.40 8.01 4.04
C LYS A 284 2.00 9.35 3.61
N GLY A 285 1.67 9.83 2.41
CA GLY A 285 2.11 11.13 1.93
C GLY A 285 1.57 12.29 2.78
N LEU A 286 0.32 12.20 3.23
CA LEU A 286 -0.26 13.19 4.15
C LEU A 286 0.41 13.16 5.51
N LYS A 287 0.66 11.98 6.08
CA LYS A 287 1.40 11.81 7.34
C LYS A 287 2.84 12.34 7.26
N ALA A 288 3.50 12.14 6.13
CA ALA A 288 4.87 12.62 5.91
C ALA A 288 4.96 14.14 5.72
N ASN A 289 3.84 14.84 5.57
CA ASN A 289 3.82 16.29 5.46
C ASN A 289 4.06 16.92 6.84
N SER A 290 5.22 17.55 7.01
CA SER A 290 5.65 18.14 8.28
C SER A 290 4.69 19.22 8.82
N VAL A 291 4.03 19.98 7.94
CA VAL A 291 3.07 21.02 8.33
C VAL A 291 1.82 20.39 8.93
N VAL A 292 1.31 19.32 8.30
CA VAL A 292 0.13 18.57 8.78
C VAL A 292 0.45 17.89 10.10
N ALA A 293 1.59 17.19 10.16
CA ALA A 293 2.03 16.49 11.37
C ALA A 293 2.21 17.46 12.56
N LYS A 294 2.91 18.58 12.34
CA LYS A 294 3.07 19.62 13.35
C LYS A 294 1.73 20.14 13.85
N ALA A 295 0.83 20.51 12.94
CA ALA A 295 -0.48 21.03 13.30
C ALA A 295 -1.32 20.04 14.11
N LEU A 296 -1.31 18.73 13.75
CA LEU A 296 -2.02 17.70 14.49
C LEU A 296 -1.41 17.44 15.87
N ILE A 297 -0.09 17.37 15.98
CA ILE A 297 0.59 17.18 17.26
C ILE A 297 0.32 18.38 18.18
N GLU A 298 0.48 19.61 17.70
CA GLU A 298 0.28 20.83 18.49
C GLU A 298 -1.21 21.06 18.87
N SER A 299 -2.15 20.44 18.17
CA SER A 299 -3.58 20.44 18.53
C SER A 299 -3.94 19.43 19.63
N SER A 300 -3.04 18.49 19.94
CA SER A 300 -3.24 17.47 20.97
C SER A 300 -3.04 18.04 22.38
N THR A 301 -3.45 17.27 23.39
CA THR A 301 -3.27 17.65 24.80
C THR A 301 -1.79 17.73 25.13
N TYR A 302 -1.40 18.86 25.72
CA TYR A 302 -0.03 19.09 26.18
C TYR A 302 0.14 18.71 27.66
N TYR A 303 1.19 17.96 27.95
CA TYR A 303 1.63 17.61 29.30
C TYR A 303 3.05 18.12 29.50
N LYS A 304 3.28 18.91 30.54
CA LYS A 304 4.62 19.37 30.81
C LYS A 304 5.47 18.19 31.31
N VAL A 305 6.55 17.94 30.62
CA VAL A 305 7.55 16.91 30.98
C VAL A 305 8.91 17.60 31.06
N SER A 306 9.67 17.28 32.10
CA SER A 306 11.01 17.82 32.34
C SER A 306 11.99 16.69 32.69
N GLU A 307 13.28 17.00 32.71
CA GLU A 307 14.32 16.08 33.21
C GLU A 307 14.18 15.78 34.71
N GLU A 308 13.48 16.67 35.48
CA GLU A 308 13.21 16.45 36.88
C GLU A 308 12.19 15.35 37.14
N ASP A 309 11.36 15.05 36.15
CA ASP A 309 10.28 14.05 36.25
C ASP A 309 10.76 12.60 35.99
N SER A 310 11.86 12.43 35.25
CA SER A 310 12.54 11.16 35.08
C SER A 310 13.97 11.36 34.61
N SER A 311 14.90 10.59 35.15
CA SER A 311 16.31 10.54 34.74
C SER A 311 16.60 9.50 33.67
N VAL A 312 15.62 8.70 33.23
CA VAL A 312 15.80 7.60 32.31
C VAL A 312 15.69 8.07 30.86
N PHE A 313 16.83 8.29 30.23
CA PHE A 313 16.94 8.80 28.86
C PHE A 313 17.74 7.91 27.97
N PHE A 314 17.35 7.83 26.70
CA PHE A 314 18.05 7.14 25.62
C PHE A 314 18.14 8.05 24.39
N GLY A 315 19.24 7.93 23.63
CA GLY A 315 19.50 8.79 22.48
C GLY A 315 20.10 10.14 22.84
N ASN A 316 19.97 11.10 21.93
CA ASN A 316 20.60 12.41 22.07
C ASN A 316 19.67 13.40 22.81
N LYS A 317 20.09 13.85 23.99
CA LYS A 317 19.33 14.83 24.78
C LYS A 317 19.17 16.20 24.14
N GLU A 318 20.09 16.57 23.26
CA GLU A 318 20.07 17.84 22.51
C GLU A 318 19.23 17.77 21.23
N ALA A 319 18.63 16.61 20.93
CA ALA A 319 17.79 16.45 19.76
C ALA A 319 16.53 17.33 19.84
N HIS A 320 16.02 17.75 18.68
CA HIS A 320 14.77 18.52 18.59
C HIS A 320 13.52 17.69 18.90
N LEU A 321 13.61 16.37 18.69
CA LEU A 321 12.52 15.44 18.89
C LEU A 321 12.68 14.71 20.23
N HIS A 322 11.84 15.08 21.19
CA HIS A 322 11.76 14.43 22.49
C HIS A 322 10.51 13.54 22.55
N ILE A 323 10.70 12.25 22.78
CA ILE A 323 9.62 11.28 22.92
C ILE A 323 9.57 10.82 24.37
N THR A 324 8.45 11.04 25.06
CA THR A 324 8.26 10.53 26.42
C THR A 324 7.35 9.31 26.34
N VAL A 325 7.83 8.19 26.87
CA VAL A 325 7.10 6.90 26.90
C VAL A 325 6.67 6.59 28.32
N LEU A 326 5.37 6.67 28.57
CA LEU A 326 4.78 6.18 29.81
C LEU A 326 4.56 4.67 29.68
N SER A 327 5.24 3.91 30.51
CA SER A 327 5.30 2.45 30.39
C SER A 327 5.02 1.73 31.71
N ASN A 328 4.36 0.57 31.62
CA ASN A 328 4.17 -0.35 32.73
C ASN A 328 4.95 -1.65 32.46
N PRO A 329 5.80 -2.11 33.38
CA PRO A 329 6.64 -3.29 33.19
C PRO A 329 5.89 -4.59 32.88
N HIS A 330 4.64 -4.72 33.32
CA HIS A 330 3.80 -5.90 33.10
C HIS A 330 2.81 -5.78 31.92
N CYS A 331 2.79 -4.66 31.23
CA CYS A 331 1.88 -4.39 30.12
C CYS A 331 2.41 -5.01 28.80
N ASN A 332 1.63 -5.87 28.14
CA ASN A 332 2.01 -6.47 26.85
C ASN A 332 2.08 -5.45 25.68
N PRO A 333 1.17 -4.49 25.55
CA PRO A 333 1.34 -3.39 24.61
C PRO A 333 2.62 -2.58 24.83
N CYS A 334 3.02 -2.34 26.10
CA CYS A 334 4.28 -1.66 26.42
C CYS A 334 5.50 -2.44 25.97
N ALA A 335 5.47 -3.78 26.10
CA ALA A 335 6.53 -4.64 25.58
C ALA A 335 6.70 -4.53 24.06
N ARG A 336 5.58 -4.46 23.31
CA ARG A 336 5.64 -4.26 21.85
C ARG A 336 6.16 -2.87 21.48
N LEU A 337 5.73 -1.84 22.22
CA LEU A 337 6.21 -0.48 22.01
C LEU A 337 7.70 -0.36 22.32
N HIS A 338 8.18 -0.97 23.42
CA HIS A 338 9.59 -0.94 23.77
C HIS A 338 10.48 -1.49 22.65
N LYS A 339 10.10 -2.62 22.04
CA LYS A 339 10.86 -3.17 20.91
C LYS A 339 10.91 -2.19 19.73
N ARG A 340 9.82 -1.53 19.42
CA ARG A 340 9.76 -0.51 18.34
C ARG A 340 10.64 0.71 18.67
N VAL A 341 10.68 1.13 19.95
CA VAL A 341 11.58 2.19 20.43
C VAL A 341 13.04 1.77 20.33
N GLU A 342 13.37 0.53 20.72
CA GLU A 342 14.72 -0.02 20.61
C GLU A 342 15.19 -0.02 19.15
N ASP A 343 14.34 -0.52 18.22
CA ASP A 343 14.63 -0.52 16.80
C ASP A 343 14.81 0.91 16.25
N MET A 344 14.02 1.87 16.71
CA MET A 344 14.11 3.26 16.30
C MET A 344 15.39 3.94 16.84
N LEU A 345 15.75 3.73 18.11
CA LEU A 345 16.97 4.28 18.71
C LEU A 345 18.24 3.73 18.04
N LYS A 346 18.22 2.49 17.59
CA LYS A 346 19.34 1.88 16.87
C LYS A 346 19.68 2.61 15.57
N TRP A 347 18.67 3.17 14.88
CA TRP A 347 18.85 3.82 13.59
C TRP A 347 18.92 5.34 13.66
N TYR A 348 18.24 5.95 14.65
CA TYR A 348 18.01 7.39 14.74
C TYR A 348 18.36 7.96 16.12
N GLY A 349 19.13 7.24 16.92
CA GLY A 349 19.47 7.65 18.28
C GLY A 349 20.17 9.01 18.39
N ASP A 350 20.86 9.45 17.32
CA ASP A 350 21.50 10.76 17.28
C ASP A 350 20.52 11.90 17.02
N ASP A 351 19.36 11.61 16.39
CA ASP A 351 18.37 12.61 15.95
C ASP A 351 17.17 12.73 16.89
N LEU A 352 17.06 11.86 17.90
CA LEU A 352 15.94 11.86 18.84
C LEU A 352 16.38 11.52 20.27
N CYS A 353 15.55 11.95 21.21
CA CYS A 353 15.67 11.62 22.63
C CYS A 353 14.43 10.86 23.08
N VAL A 354 14.60 9.74 23.77
CA VAL A 354 13.51 9.00 24.40
C VAL A 354 13.65 9.03 25.93
N GLN A 355 12.63 9.54 26.61
CA GLN A 355 12.51 9.55 28.06
C GLN A 355 11.48 8.50 28.49
N TYR A 356 11.84 7.62 29.42
CA TYR A 356 10.89 6.68 30.00
C TYR A 356 10.37 7.17 31.33
N ILE A 357 9.05 7.08 31.51
CA ILE A 357 8.37 7.25 32.79
C ILE A 357 7.65 5.96 33.12
N PHE A 358 8.05 5.27 34.16
CA PHE A 358 7.42 4.03 34.57
C PHE A 358 6.25 4.28 35.50
N THR A 359 5.18 3.51 35.35
CA THR A 359 4.01 3.54 36.22
C THR A 359 3.54 2.14 36.57
N ALA A 360 2.94 1.99 37.74
CA ALA A 360 2.44 0.73 38.23
C ALA A 360 0.97 0.83 38.62
N PHE A 361 0.23 -0.25 38.39
CA PHE A 361 -1.16 -0.41 38.80
C PHE A 361 -1.33 -1.57 39.81
N SER A 362 -0.22 -2.13 40.32
CA SER A 362 -0.17 -3.18 41.34
C SER A 362 1.18 -3.18 42.04
N GLU A 363 1.25 -3.72 43.26
CA GLU A 363 2.50 -3.86 44.03
C GLU A 363 3.62 -4.58 43.24
N LYS A 364 3.26 -5.68 42.54
CA LYS A 364 4.21 -6.39 41.66
C LYS A 364 4.81 -5.49 40.56
N ALA A 365 4.00 -4.60 40.02
CA ALA A 365 4.47 -3.66 39.01
C ALA A 365 5.34 -2.56 39.63
N GLU A 366 5.14 -2.18 40.88
CA GLU A 366 5.99 -1.21 41.58
C GLU A 366 7.41 -1.73 41.77
N ASP A 367 7.57 -2.97 42.28
CA ASP A 367 8.89 -3.57 42.42
C ASP A 367 9.58 -3.77 41.09
N SER A 368 8.80 -4.06 40.04
CA SER A 368 9.33 -4.15 38.68
C SER A 368 9.76 -2.78 38.14
N CYS A 369 9.07 -1.70 38.49
CA CYS A 369 9.54 -0.33 38.20
C CYS A 369 10.86 -0.04 38.91
N ARG A 370 10.96 -0.37 40.20
CA ARG A 370 12.20 -0.23 40.98
C ARG A 370 13.34 -1.00 40.31
N TYR A 371 13.10 -2.26 39.90
CA TYR A 371 14.11 -3.07 39.20
C TYR A 371 14.57 -2.42 37.89
N LEU A 372 13.66 -2.01 37.02
CA LEU A 372 14.05 -1.39 35.75
C LEU A 372 14.79 -0.06 35.96
N ILE A 373 14.37 0.74 36.93
CA ILE A 373 15.06 1.99 37.28
C ILE A 373 16.45 1.71 37.87
N SER A 374 16.60 0.69 38.74
CA SER A 374 17.90 0.31 39.29
C SER A 374 18.89 -0.21 38.24
N CYS A 375 18.39 -0.77 37.16
CA CYS A 375 19.20 -1.24 36.03
C CYS A 375 19.62 -0.10 35.06
N TYR A 376 19.11 1.11 35.25
CA TYR A 376 19.46 2.21 34.36
C TYR A 376 20.88 2.70 34.61
N ASP A 377 21.72 2.55 33.59
CA ASP A 377 23.09 3.06 33.57
C ASP A 377 23.20 4.21 32.56
N LYS A 378 23.42 5.40 33.09
CA LYS A 378 23.57 6.61 32.29
C LYS A 378 24.79 6.59 31.35
N ASP A 379 25.86 5.88 31.79
CA ASP A 379 27.12 5.80 31.06
C ASP A 379 27.07 4.68 30.01
N ASN A 380 26.12 3.72 30.14
CA ASN A 380 25.92 2.63 29.19
C ASN A 380 24.43 2.39 28.88
N PRO A 381 23.79 3.31 28.16
CA PRO A 381 22.36 3.21 27.85
C PRO A 381 22.02 2.01 26.95
N GLU A 382 22.95 1.53 26.11
CA GLU A 382 22.71 0.36 25.25
C GLU A 382 22.57 -0.93 26.09
N ALA A 383 23.39 -1.10 27.13
CA ALA A 383 23.26 -2.24 28.04
C ALA A 383 21.91 -2.19 28.78
N THR A 384 21.49 -1.00 29.20
CA THR A 384 20.17 -0.79 29.84
C THR A 384 19.02 -1.17 28.89
N LEU A 385 19.05 -0.73 27.64
CA LEU A 385 18.03 -1.10 26.62
C LEU A 385 17.93 -2.60 26.45
N LYS A 386 19.05 -3.30 26.42
CA LYS A 386 19.08 -4.76 26.33
C LYS A 386 18.42 -5.43 27.55
N ILE A 387 18.70 -4.95 28.76
CA ILE A 387 18.05 -5.44 30.00
C ILE A 387 16.55 -5.21 29.94
N TYR A 388 16.10 -4.03 29.48
CA TYR A 388 14.69 -3.74 29.31
C TYR A 388 14.03 -4.66 28.25
N GLY A 389 14.73 -4.91 27.14
CA GLY A 389 14.29 -5.87 26.12
C GLY A 389 14.13 -7.28 26.67
N GLU A 390 15.10 -7.78 27.46
CA GLU A 390 15.06 -9.09 28.11
C GLU A 390 13.90 -9.18 29.14
N TRP A 391 13.67 -8.09 29.88
CA TRP A 391 12.51 -7.99 30.79
C TRP A 391 11.19 -8.16 30.05
N TYR A 392 10.98 -7.38 29.00
CA TYR A 392 9.75 -7.40 28.24
C TYR A 392 9.56 -8.68 27.41
N ALA A 393 10.65 -9.34 27.00
CA ALA A 393 10.60 -10.60 26.27
C ALA A 393 10.15 -11.78 27.14
N GLY A 394 10.53 -11.81 28.42
CA GLY A 394 10.21 -12.93 29.31
C GLY A 394 10.58 -12.74 30.77
N GLY A 395 11.35 -11.72 31.14
CA GLY A 395 11.78 -11.43 32.48
C GLY A 395 10.63 -11.24 33.46
N LYS A 396 9.56 -10.55 33.01
CA LYS A 396 8.34 -10.36 33.78
C LYS A 396 7.67 -11.66 34.28
N ASN A 397 7.88 -12.78 33.60
CA ASN A 397 7.39 -14.08 34.01
C ASN A 397 8.23 -14.69 35.14
N ARG A 398 9.45 -14.20 35.32
CA ARG A 398 10.38 -14.59 36.39
C ARG A 398 10.55 -13.48 37.43
N TYR A 399 9.57 -12.59 37.52
CA TYR A 399 9.56 -11.42 38.40
C TYR A 399 10.04 -11.74 39.80
N GLU A 400 9.46 -12.76 40.47
CA GLU A 400 9.77 -13.09 41.87
C GLU A 400 11.23 -13.50 42.09
N SER A 401 11.86 -14.18 41.14
CA SER A 401 13.25 -14.56 41.23
C SER A 401 14.17 -13.37 40.98
N ILE A 402 13.85 -12.53 40.00
CA ILE A 402 14.66 -11.36 39.63
C ILE A 402 14.63 -10.32 40.74
N VAL A 403 13.45 -9.99 41.27
CA VAL A 403 13.31 -9.02 42.37
C VAL A 403 14.02 -9.51 43.64
N LYS A 404 13.94 -10.81 43.93
CA LYS A 404 14.63 -11.38 45.08
C LYS A 404 16.15 -11.38 44.93
N GLU A 405 16.65 -11.63 43.73
CA GLU A 405 18.10 -11.61 43.41
C GLU A 405 18.67 -10.19 43.51
N HIS A 406 17.88 -9.15 43.18
CA HIS A 406 18.31 -7.76 43.15
C HIS A 406 17.76 -6.94 44.34
N ALA A 407 17.32 -7.58 45.42
CA ALA A 407 16.66 -6.93 46.55
C ALA A 407 17.45 -5.73 47.13
N ASP A 408 18.77 -5.85 47.24
CA ASP A 408 19.62 -4.80 47.76
C ASP A 408 19.76 -3.59 46.83
N SER A 409 19.65 -3.76 45.52
CA SER A 409 19.79 -2.69 44.54
C SER A 409 18.47 -1.94 44.28
N ILE A 410 17.33 -2.62 44.41
CA ILE A 410 16.01 -2.05 44.12
C ILE A 410 15.46 -1.15 45.27
N HIS A 411 16.00 -1.27 46.50
CA HIS A 411 15.54 -0.53 47.68
C HIS A 411 16.55 0.52 48.13
N THR A 412 17.36 1.04 47.22
CA THR A 412 18.22 2.19 47.51
C THR A 412 17.42 3.48 47.55
N ASP A 413 17.88 4.44 48.36
CA ASP A 413 17.22 5.76 48.47
C ASP A 413 17.13 6.49 47.11
N GLU A 414 18.13 6.30 46.26
CA GLU A 414 18.19 6.88 44.91
C GLU A 414 17.09 6.32 44.02
N VAL A 415 16.93 4.98 43.99
CA VAL A 415 15.88 4.30 43.19
C VAL A 415 14.50 4.70 43.69
N GLU A 416 14.30 4.74 45.01
CA GLU A 416 13.00 5.13 45.56
C GLU A 416 12.64 6.60 45.25
N GLN A 417 13.60 7.52 45.32
CA GLN A 417 13.39 8.91 44.91
C GLN A 417 12.99 9.01 43.42
N GLU A 418 13.63 8.26 42.56
CA GLU A 418 13.32 8.25 41.12
C GLU A 418 11.94 7.65 40.84
N VAL A 419 11.59 6.53 41.46
CA VAL A 419 10.24 5.94 41.38
C VAL A 419 9.17 6.93 41.84
N GLN A 420 9.43 7.64 42.94
CA GLN A 420 8.48 8.66 43.46
C GLN A 420 8.30 9.86 42.53
N LYS A 421 9.33 10.25 41.75
CA LYS A 421 9.20 11.26 40.69
C LYS A 421 8.26 10.81 39.62
N HIS A 422 8.50 9.57 39.09
CA HIS A 422 7.67 8.96 38.05
C HIS A 422 6.20 8.87 38.49
N PHE A 423 5.94 8.32 39.66
CA PHE A 423 4.57 8.14 40.15
C PHE A 423 3.87 9.45 40.46
N ARG A 424 4.61 10.43 40.99
CA ARG A 424 4.07 11.80 41.26
C ARG A 424 3.66 12.46 39.94
N TRP A 425 4.49 12.35 38.91
CA TRP A 425 4.18 12.92 37.60
C TRP A 425 2.94 12.23 36.99
N CYS A 426 2.88 10.90 37.00
CA CYS A 426 1.75 10.14 36.50
C CYS A 426 0.44 10.49 37.23
N LYS A 427 0.48 10.51 38.53
CA LYS A 427 -0.68 10.85 39.39
C LYS A 427 -1.12 12.28 39.17
N GLY A 428 -0.16 13.21 39.09
CA GLY A 428 -0.41 14.64 38.89
C GLY A 428 -1.12 14.91 37.54
N HIS A 429 -0.87 14.11 36.51
CA HIS A 429 -1.49 14.27 35.21
C HIS A 429 -2.67 13.32 34.96
N GLY A 430 -3.03 12.48 35.93
CA GLY A 430 -4.20 11.59 35.86
C GLY A 430 -4.08 10.47 34.83
N PHE A 431 -2.88 10.01 34.49
CA PHE A 431 -2.70 8.89 33.57
C PHE A 431 -3.17 7.57 34.18
N THR A 432 -4.05 6.87 33.44
CA THR A 432 -4.64 5.57 33.83
C THR A 432 -4.37 4.45 32.87
N ALA A 433 -3.72 4.74 31.73
CA ALA A 433 -3.48 3.78 30.65
C ALA A 433 -2.02 3.80 30.19
N THR A 434 -1.51 2.61 29.84
CA THR A 434 -0.18 2.41 29.25
C THR A 434 -0.25 1.46 28.05
N PRO A 435 0.59 1.61 27.02
CA PRO A 435 1.55 2.70 26.87
C PRO A 435 0.88 4.03 26.48
N THR A 436 1.46 5.14 26.94
CA THR A 436 1.13 6.48 26.43
C THR A 436 2.41 7.10 25.89
N VAL A 437 2.34 7.74 24.73
CA VAL A 437 3.49 8.38 24.07
C VAL A 437 3.22 9.87 23.96
N LEU A 438 4.19 10.68 24.37
CA LEU A 438 4.18 12.12 24.17
C LEU A 438 5.32 12.51 23.25
N VAL A 439 5.10 13.53 22.43
CA VAL A 439 6.07 14.10 21.50
C VAL A 439 6.26 15.57 21.87
N ASN A 440 7.44 15.93 22.35
CA ASN A 440 7.72 17.27 22.88
C ASN A 440 6.66 17.73 23.91
N GLY A 441 6.14 16.79 24.70
CA GLY A 441 5.08 17.02 25.69
C GLY A 441 3.65 16.91 25.18
N TYR A 442 3.42 16.85 23.87
CA TYR A 442 2.09 16.65 23.29
C TYR A 442 1.74 15.17 23.20
N LEU A 443 0.49 14.81 23.51
CA LEU A 443 -0.01 13.45 23.33
C LEU A 443 0.05 13.08 21.87
N LEU A 444 0.67 11.94 21.55
CA LEU A 444 0.76 11.45 20.18
C LEU A 444 -0.66 11.21 19.62
N PRO A 445 -1.05 11.87 18.51
CA PRO A 445 -2.33 11.63 17.87
C PRO A 445 -2.47 10.17 17.42
N ARG A 446 -3.71 9.64 17.44
CA ARG A 446 -4.00 8.24 17.07
C ARG A 446 -3.67 7.90 15.62
N GLU A 447 -3.59 8.90 14.78
CA GLU A 447 -3.25 8.82 13.36
C GLU A 447 -1.77 8.50 13.13
N TYR A 448 -0.91 8.74 14.14
CA TYR A 448 0.53 8.55 14.07
C TYR A 448 1.00 7.35 14.88
N ASP A 449 1.87 6.57 14.28
CA ASP A 449 2.68 5.57 14.96
C ASP A 449 4.03 6.18 15.38
N ILE A 450 4.74 5.51 16.30
CA ILE A 450 6.01 6.03 16.80
C ILE A 450 7.07 6.13 15.69
N GLU A 451 7.04 5.23 14.72
CA GLU A 451 7.95 5.24 13.57
C GLU A 451 7.69 6.40 12.61
N ASP A 452 6.46 6.91 12.55
CA ASP A 452 6.15 8.10 11.74
C ASP A 452 6.89 9.35 12.25
N LEU A 453 7.29 9.36 13.55
CA LEU A 453 7.97 10.49 14.18
C LEU A 453 9.38 10.72 13.63
N VAL A 454 10.02 9.71 13.06
CA VAL A 454 11.34 9.85 12.44
C VAL A 454 11.33 10.90 11.32
N MET A 455 10.21 11.06 10.62
CA MET A 455 10.07 12.10 9.59
C MET A 455 10.03 13.51 10.16
N LEU A 456 9.90 13.65 11.49
CA LEU A 456 9.78 14.92 12.22
C LEU A 456 11.07 15.33 12.94
N THR A 457 12.15 14.57 12.84
CA THR A 457 13.43 14.86 13.51
C THR A 457 13.97 16.26 13.18
N ASN A 458 13.71 16.74 11.95
CA ASN A 458 14.09 18.08 11.51
C ASN A 458 12.99 19.13 11.68
N CYS A 459 11.85 18.79 12.33
CA CYS A 459 10.73 19.70 12.53
C CYS A 459 10.76 20.30 13.93
N GLN A 460 10.77 21.62 14.02
CA GLN A 460 10.58 22.31 15.30
C GLN A 460 9.09 22.30 15.69
N ILE A 461 8.74 21.51 16.69
CA ILE A 461 7.42 21.51 17.33
C ILE A 461 7.44 22.57 18.41
N GLU A 462 6.54 23.56 18.31
CA GLU A 462 6.52 24.70 19.24
C GLU A 462 5.84 24.32 20.55
N TYR A 463 6.41 24.79 21.67
CA TYR A 463 5.75 24.67 22.97
C TYR A 463 4.51 25.57 23.01
N PRO A 464 3.44 25.19 23.73
CA PRO A 464 2.21 25.98 23.79
C PRO A 464 2.50 27.34 24.34
N ARG A 465 2.10 28.37 23.61
CA ARG A 465 2.09 29.73 24.12
C ARG A 465 1.14 29.75 25.33
N LYS A 466 1.58 30.21 26.48
CA LYS A 466 1.08 30.23 27.86
C LYS A 466 -0.44 30.10 28.19
N ASN A 467 -1.35 29.83 27.29
CA ASN A 467 -2.80 29.93 27.51
C ASN A 467 -3.60 28.61 27.50
N ILE A 468 -2.97 27.45 27.43
CA ILE A 468 -3.68 26.16 27.51
C ILE A 468 -2.90 25.21 28.43
N VAL A 469 -2.74 25.62 29.69
CA VAL A 469 -2.38 24.67 30.74
C VAL A 469 -3.69 24.24 31.38
N HIS A 470 -4.08 22.97 31.22
CA HIS A 470 -5.11 22.39 32.07
C HIS A 470 -4.57 22.34 33.51
N ASP A 471 -4.88 23.38 34.29
CA ASP A 471 -4.63 23.38 35.73
C ASP A 471 -5.59 22.37 36.39
N ILE A 472 -5.02 21.38 37.08
CA ILE A 472 -5.73 20.24 37.69
C ILE A 472 -6.63 20.70 38.89
N SER A 473 -6.83 21.97 39.10
CA SER A 473 -7.70 22.49 40.15
C SER A 473 -9.20 22.56 39.80
N GLY A 474 -9.64 21.93 38.70
CA GLY A 474 -11.07 21.67 38.48
C GLY A 474 -11.99 22.88 38.34
N ARG A 475 -11.52 24.04 37.93
CA ARG A 475 -12.36 25.19 37.58
C ARG A 475 -12.09 25.65 36.15
N SER A 476 -13.03 25.32 35.28
CA SER A 476 -13.15 25.92 33.95
C SER A 476 -13.40 27.42 34.12
N THR A 477 -12.39 28.24 33.87
CA THR A 477 -12.58 29.67 33.63
C THR A 477 -12.48 29.91 32.13
N THR A 478 -13.60 29.91 31.49
CA THR A 478 -13.77 30.43 30.13
C THR A 478 -13.68 31.95 30.21
N PRO A 479 -12.80 32.66 29.51
CA PRO A 479 -12.95 34.08 29.31
C PRO A 479 -14.00 34.30 28.24
N LEU A 480 -15.14 34.83 28.65
CA LEU A 480 -16.12 35.46 27.78
C LEU A 480 -15.49 36.70 27.14
N GLY A 481 -15.23 36.64 25.86
CA GLY A 481 -14.89 37.76 25.00
C GLY A 481 -15.64 37.58 23.68
N ALA A 482 -16.97 37.80 23.77
CA ALA A 482 -17.78 37.93 22.58
C ALA A 482 -17.58 39.32 22.02
N GLU A 483 -16.86 39.48 20.94
CA GLU A 483 -17.05 40.60 20.03
C GLU A 483 -17.94 40.18 18.89
N SER A 484 -19.12 40.77 18.90
CA SER A 484 -20.12 40.75 17.86
C SER A 484 -19.57 41.27 16.53
N LEU A 485 -19.55 40.44 15.52
CA LEU A 485 -19.52 40.90 14.14
C LEU A 485 -20.96 41.00 13.65
N SER A 486 -21.43 42.22 13.59
CA SER A 486 -22.66 42.65 12.97
C SER A 486 -22.66 42.34 11.47
N ALA A 487 -23.78 41.80 11.03
CA ALA A 487 -24.15 41.68 9.64
C ALA A 487 -24.23 43.06 8.98
N GLU A 488 -23.64 43.23 7.82
CA GLU A 488 -24.09 44.15 6.80
C GLU A 488 -24.39 43.38 5.52
N GLU A 489 -25.68 43.32 5.23
CA GLU A 489 -26.25 43.09 3.87
C GLU A 489 -25.84 44.24 2.96
N SER A 490 -25.55 43.94 1.73
CA SER A 490 -26.16 44.49 0.50
C SER A 490 -25.23 44.49 -0.70
N VAL A 491 -25.73 43.99 -1.70
CA VAL A 491 -25.79 44.10 -3.18
C VAL A 491 -25.16 42.93 -3.87
#